data_b0be54f4974f92ddc8597d6b2c9fb9c5
#
_entry.id   b0be54f4974f92ddc8597d6b2c9fb9c5
#
_cell.length_a   1.000
_cell.length_b   1.000
_cell.length_c   1.000
_cell.angle_alpha   90.00
_cell.angle_beta   90.00
_cell.angle_gamma   90.00
#
_symmetry.space_group_name_H-M   'P 1'
#
loop_
_entity.id
_entity.type
_entity.pdbx_description
1 polymer ?
#
loop_
_entity_poly.entity_id
_entity_poly.type
_entity_poly.pdbx_seq_one_letter_code
_entity_poly.pdbx_strand_id
1 'polypeptide(L)'
;MSAHPAPSATAAPAAAPDTHRMTDQERRASLSMAAIFALRMLGLFLVLPVFMLEAAKLPGGNDPALIGLAMGVYGLSQAVMQVPLGLASDRFGRKKIIVLGLLVFALGSAVAAMAGSVQMLVAGRALQGAGAISAAVTALLADLTRDEVRTKGMALVGASIGLTFAISLMAAPPLAGAVGLSGLFWLTALLALVGIAVVLWITPAEPTRHADVPRGRLADVWMHPSLWRLYLGVFVLHTVQMAMWGVVPALLVQAGVPKAEHWHIYLPAVMGSFVLLGGLFALERRGQLRQVLRGSVALLVVVQLALLTLAPRHPSAWALGITLFGFFVAFNILEASQPSLISRLAPAQARGAALGVYNTLQSLGLFAGGALGGLVLKAWGPTGVFAATSALALLWLLLGWAQVVPAPTPRRPAPPDAPGAQPRSPATR
;
A
#
# COMPACT_ATOMS: atom_id res chain seq x y z
N MET A 1 -65.31 26.30 -40.27
CA MET A 1 -64.87 25.06 -39.58
C MET A 1 -63.33 25.11 -39.59
N SER A 2 -62.72 25.63 -38.53
CA SER A 2 -61.26 25.79 -38.40
C SER A 2 -60.74 24.68 -37.49
N ALA A 3 -59.94 23.77 -38.03
CA ALA A 3 -59.34 22.69 -37.29
C ALA A 3 -58.12 23.24 -36.49
N HIS A 4 -58.18 23.08 -35.17
CA HIS A 4 -57.02 23.32 -34.31
C HIS A 4 -55.99 22.16 -34.42
N PRO A 5 -54.69 22.42 -34.58
CA PRO A 5 -53.71 21.37 -34.53
C PRO A 5 -53.51 20.91 -33.05
N ALA A 6 -53.40 19.60 -32.86
CA ALA A 6 -53.15 18.97 -31.58
C ALA A 6 -51.74 19.32 -31.04
N PRO A 7 -51.56 19.46 -29.73
CA PRO A 7 -50.24 19.77 -29.15
C PRO A 7 -49.31 18.56 -29.32
N SER A 8 -48.13 18.82 -29.88
CA SER A 8 -47.06 17.85 -30.02
C SER A 8 -46.60 17.36 -28.64
N ALA A 9 -46.57 16.04 -28.46
CA ALA A 9 -46.06 15.39 -27.26
C ALA A 9 -44.60 15.79 -27.04
N THR A 10 -44.33 16.58 -26.00
CA THR A 10 -43.00 16.90 -25.52
C THR A 10 -42.36 15.62 -25.02
N ALA A 11 -41.31 15.16 -25.70
CA ALA A 11 -40.48 14.05 -25.26
C ALA A 11 -39.99 14.30 -23.82
N ALA A 12 -40.21 13.35 -22.93
CA ALA A 12 -39.70 13.42 -21.55
C ALA A 12 -38.18 13.64 -21.57
N PRO A 13 -37.61 14.55 -20.74
CA PRO A 13 -36.19 14.76 -20.68
C PRO A 13 -35.49 13.45 -20.29
N ALA A 14 -34.53 13.02 -21.08
CA ALA A 14 -33.69 11.86 -20.79
C ALA A 14 -33.14 12.00 -19.39
N ALA A 15 -33.31 10.95 -18.55
CA ALA A 15 -32.80 10.94 -17.17
C ALA A 15 -31.33 11.31 -17.19
N ALA A 16 -30.93 12.32 -16.39
CA ALA A 16 -29.54 12.75 -16.27
C ALA A 16 -28.66 11.53 -15.91
N PRO A 17 -27.55 11.32 -16.61
CA PRO A 17 -26.71 10.17 -16.35
C PRO A 17 -26.24 10.17 -14.88
N ASP A 18 -26.32 9.02 -14.21
CA ASP A 18 -25.92 8.84 -12.82
C ASP A 18 -24.42 9.21 -12.67
N THR A 19 -24.14 10.42 -12.19
CA THR A 19 -22.79 10.98 -12.08
C THR A 19 -21.87 10.16 -11.17
N HIS A 20 -22.43 9.29 -10.33
CA HIS A 20 -21.68 8.43 -9.42
C HIS A 20 -21.32 7.06 -10.00
N ARG A 21 -21.82 6.68 -11.18
CA ARG A 21 -21.40 5.46 -11.87
C ARG A 21 -20.17 5.73 -12.73
N MET A 22 -19.20 4.79 -12.69
CA MET A 22 -18.06 4.80 -13.60
C MET A 22 -18.51 4.50 -15.02
N THR A 23 -18.02 5.25 -15.98
CA THR A 23 -18.08 4.89 -17.40
C THR A 23 -17.26 3.63 -17.66
N ASP A 24 -17.47 2.97 -18.79
CA ASP A 24 -16.67 1.80 -19.18
C ASP A 24 -15.18 2.14 -19.33
N GLN A 25 -14.86 3.33 -19.81
CA GLN A 25 -13.48 3.80 -19.91
C GLN A 25 -12.86 4.01 -18.53
N GLU A 26 -13.56 4.66 -17.59
CA GLU A 26 -13.08 4.85 -16.20
C GLU A 26 -12.94 3.52 -15.47
N ARG A 27 -13.85 2.58 -15.69
CA ARG A 27 -13.76 1.22 -15.14
C ARG A 27 -12.55 0.48 -15.70
N ARG A 28 -12.33 0.53 -17.01
CA ARG A 28 -11.16 -0.07 -17.67
C ARG A 28 -9.86 0.56 -17.18
N ALA A 29 -9.81 1.89 -17.02
CA ALA A 29 -8.68 2.60 -16.44
C ALA A 29 -8.39 2.12 -15.03
N SER A 30 -9.41 2.12 -14.15
CA SER A 30 -9.26 1.71 -12.75
C SER A 30 -8.80 0.27 -12.60
N LEU A 31 -9.37 -0.66 -13.39
CA LEU A 31 -8.98 -2.07 -13.38
C LEU A 31 -7.56 -2.27 -13.91
N SER A 32 -7.16 -1.58 -14.98
CA SER A 32 -5.80 -1.69 -15.51
C SER A 32 -4.76 -1.13 -14.53
N MET A 33 -5.03 -0.01 -13.85
CA MET A 33 -4.13 0.51 -12.81
C MET A 33 -4.05 -0.43 -11.61
N ALA A 34 -5.18 -0.98 -11.16
CA ALA A 34 -5.20 -1.99 -10.12
C ALA A 34 -4.40 -3.23 -10.50
N ALA A 35 -4.50 -3.71 -11.75
CA ALA A 35 -3.72 -4.84 -12.25
C ALA A 35 -2.22 -4.55 -12.28
N ILE A 36 -1.79 -3.35 -12.72
CA ILE A 36 -0.36 -2.96 -12.74
C ILE A 36 0.20 -2.92 -11.31
N PHE A 37 -0.54 -2.32 -10.36
CA PHE A 37 -0.14 -2.35 -8.95
C PHE A 37 -0.12 -3.76 -8.40
N ALA A 38 -1.15 -4.57 -8.67
CA ALA A 38 -1.23 -5.95 -8.22
C ALA A 38 -0.04 -6.79 -8.69
N LEU A 39 0.27 -6.77 -9.99
CA LEU A 39 1.37 -7.54 -10.57
C LEU A 39 2.72 -7.14 -9.98
N ARG A 40 2.97 -5.83 -9.84
CA ARG A 40 4.21 -5.32 -9.24
C ARG A 40 4.32 -5.67 -7.77
N MET A 41 3.24 -5.47 -6.99
CA MET A 41 3.24 -5.74 -5.55
C MET A 41 3.27 -7.23 -5.25
N LEU A 42 2.62 -8.07 -6.08
CA LEU A 42 2.72 -9.52 -5.97
C LEU A 42 4.18 -9.97 -6.05
N GLY A 43 4.92 -9.53 -7.08
CA GLY A 43 6.33 -9.85 -7.21
C GLY A 43 7.19 -9.37 -6.02
N LEU A 44 6.90 -8.18 -5.48
CA LEU A 44 7.62 -7.64 -4.33
C LEU A 44 7.32 -8.42 -3.05
N PHE A 45 6.04 -8.70 -2.79
CA PHE A 45 5.60 -9.34 -1.56
C PHE A 45 5.93 -10.84 -1.51
N LEU A 46 6.01 -11.54 -2.65
CA LEU A 46 6.43 -12.93 -2.73
C LEU A 46 7.85 -13.17 -2.17
N VAL A 47 8.70 -12.18 -2.24
CA VAL A 47 10.08 -12.30 -1.78
C VAL A 47 10.21 -12.08 -0.27
N LEU A 48 9.41 -11.17 0.33
CA LEU A 48 9.60 -10.69 1.70
C LEU A 48 9.61 -11.79 2.77
N PRO A 49 8.62 -12.71 2.84
CA PRO A 49 8.53 -13.66 3.96
C PRO A 49 9.60 -14.75 3.94
N VAL A 50 10.32 -14.89 2.84
CA VAL A 50 11.35 -15.93 2.66
C VAL A 50 12.75 -15.36 2.45
N PHE A 51 12.86 -14.06 2.23
CA PHE A 51 14.10 -13.41 1.80
C PHE A 51 15.26 -13.68 2.75
N MET A 52 15.07 -13.45 4.06
CA MET A 52 16.11 -13.60 5.07
C MET A 52 16.65 -15.02 5.10
N LEU A 53 15.76 -16.02 5.06
CA LEU A 53 16.12 -17.46 5.11
C LEU A 53 16.82 -17.92 3.81
N GLU A 54 16.39 -17.42 2.67
CA GLU A 54 16.97 -17.80 1.38
C GLU A 54 18.28 -17.08 1.09
N ALA A 55 18.36 -15.77 1.38
CA ALA A 55 19.57 -15.00 1.20
C ALA A 55 20.73 -15.46 2.11
N ALA A 56 20.39 -16.01 3.29
CA ALA A 56 21.39 -16.60 4.19
C ALA A 56 22.16 -17.79 3.59
N LYS A 57 21.63 -18.42 2.53
CA LYS A 57 22.28 -19.52 1.84
C LYS A 57 23.33 -19.07 0.82
N LEU A 58 23.35 -17.78 0.47
CA LEU A 58 24.27 -17.23 -0.53
C LEU A 58 25.60 -16.81 0.11
N PRO A 59 26.72 -16.74 -0.65
CA PRO A 59 27.93 -16.09 -0.23
C PRO A 59 27.68 -14.68 0.32
N GLY A 60 28.16 -14.39 1.55
CA GLY A 60 27.84 -13.18 2.29
C GLY A 60 26.57 -13.25 3.13
N GLY A 61 25.82 -14.37 3.09
CA GLY A 61 24.56 -14.57 3.82
C GLY A 61 24.74 -14.85 5.32
N ASN A 62 25.97 -15.03 5.79
CA ASN A 62 26.31 -15.09 7.21
C ASN A 62 26.28 -13.72 7.91
N ASP A 63 26.14 -12.62 7.15
CA ASP A 63 26.03 -11.27 7.68
C ASP A 63 24.58 -10.74 7.61
N PRO A 64 23.84 -10.71 8.75
CA PRO A 64 22.49 -10.18 8.82
C PRO A 64 22.39 -8.70 8.39
N ALA A 65 23.43 -7.90 8.59
CA ALA A 65 23.45 -6.51 8.18
C ALA A 65 23.44 -6.38 6.65
N LEU A 66 24.19 -7.23 5.95
CA LEU A 66 24.23 -7.25 4.49
C LEU A 66 22.90 -7.73 3.89
N ILE A 67 22.30 -8.78 4.48
CA ILE A 67 20.95 -9.23 4.05
C ILE A 67 19.91 -8.14 4.33
N GLY A 68 19.96 -7.51 5.51
CA GLY A 68 19.07 -6.40 5.86
C GLY A 68 19.23 -5.21 4.91
N LEU A 69 20.45 -4.89 4.48
CA LEU A 69 20.70 -3.90 3.44
C LEU A 69 20.06 -4.32 2.11
N ALA A 70 20.19 -5.58 1.68
CA ALA A 70 19.56 -6.08 0.46
C ALA A 70 18.02 -6.00 0.53
N MET A 71 17.42 -6.23 1.70
CA MET A 71 15.98 -6.02 1.92
C MET A 71 15.59 -4.54 1.80
N GLY A 72 16.33 -3.66 2.45
CA GLY A 72 15.98 -2.25 2.61
C GLY A 72 16.32 -1.37 1.41
N VAL A 73 17.42 -1.64 0.68
CA VAL A 73 17.94 -0.77 -0.39
C VAL A 73 16.93 -0.51 -1.50
N TYR A 74 16.03 -1.44 -1.76
CA TYR A 74 14.87 -1.25 -2.62
C TYR A 74 14.06 -0.01 -2.20
N GLY A 75 13.76 0.14 -0.91
CA GLY A 75 13.04 1.29 -0.37
C GLY A 75 13.80 2.60 -0.55
N LEU A 76 15.12 2.59 -0.34
CA LEU A 76 15.95 3.79 -0.54
C LEU A 76 15.92 4.25 -1.99
N SER A 77 16.18 3.35 -2.93
CA SER A 77 16.17 3.66 -4.37
C SER A 77 14.80 4.12 -4.83
N GLN A 78 13.72 3.49 -4.31
CA GLN A 78 12.35 3.92 -4.58
C GLN A 78 12.08 5.33 -4.04
N ALA A 79 12.49 5.64 -2.81
CA ALA A 79 12.30 6.97 -2.22
C ALA A 79 13.00 8.06 -3.05
N VAL A 80 14.23 7.81 -3.48
CA VAL A 80 15.02 8.73 -4.30
C VAL A 80 14.39 8.94 -5.67
N MET A 81 13.96 7.86 -6.33
CA MET A 81 13.45 7.92 -7.70
C MET A 81 11.96 8.30 -7.80
N GLN A 82 11.21 8.27 -6.72
CA GLN A 82 9.77 8.55 -6.72
C GLN A 82 9.43 9.95 -7.25
N VAL A 83 10.15 10.97 -6.78
CA VAL A 83 9.94 12.37 -7.20
C VAL A 83 10.45 12.58 -8.64
N PRO A 84 11.70 12.22 -9.00
CA PRO A 84 12.17 12.37 -10.37
C PRO A 84 11.30 11.68 -11.42
N LEU A 85 10.90 10.42 -11.19
CA LEU A 85 10.04 9.70 -12.14
C LEU A 85 8.61 10.26 -12.17
N GLY A 86 8.09 10.76 -11.04
CA GLY A 86 6.84 11.50 -10.99
C GLY A 86 6.86 12.73 -11.89
N LEU A 87 7.87 13.58 -11.75
CA LEU A 87 8.07 14.77 -12.58
C LEU A 87 8.33 14.43 -14.06
N ALA A 88 9.15 13.40 -14.32
CA ALA A 88 9.39 12.91 -15.67
C ALA A 88 8.08 12.43 -16.32
N SER A 89 7.20 11.79 -15.57
CA SER A 89 5.90 11.33 -16.07
C SER A 89 4.96 12.49 -16.45
N ASP A 90 5.12 13.64 -15.79
CA ASP A 90 4.41 14.86 -16.16
C ASP A 90 4.90 15.43 -17.48
N ARG A 91 6.20 15.33 -17.77
CA ARG A 91 6.83 15.94 -18.95
C ARG A 91 6.82 15.03 -20.17
N PHE A 92 7.13 13.74 -20.00
CA PHE A 92 7.33 12.80 -21.10
C PHE A 92 6.12 11.89 -21.36
N GLY A 93 5.08 11.93 -20.51
CA GLY A 93 3.90 11.11 -20.58
C GLY A 93 3.88 10.00 -19.52
N ARG A 94 2.69 9.76 -18.95
CA ARG A 94 2.51 8.79 -17.84
C ARG A 94 2.86 7.37 -18.26
N LYS A 95 2.27 6.89 -19.37
CA LYS A 95 2.49 5.52 -19.85
C LYS A 95 3.95 5.23 -20.15
N LYS A 96 4.67 6.17 -20.79
CA LYS A 96 6.09 6.00 -21.14
C LYS A 96 6.94 5.80 -19.88
N ILE A 97 6.72 6.60 -18.84
CA ILE A 97 7.47 6.50 -17.58
C ILE A 97 7.06 5.26 -16.79
N ILE A 98 5.78 4.84 -16.82
CA ILE A 98 5.36 3.57 -16.21
C ILE A 98 6.06 2.39 -16.88
N VAL A 99 6.11 2.35 -18.21
CA VAL A 99 6.82 1.30 -18.97
C VAL A 99 8.30 1.30 -18.64
N LEU A 100 8.95 2.49 -18.66
CA LEU A 100 10.38 2.61 -18.30
C LEU A 100 10.64 2.10 -16.89
N GLY A 101 9.83 2.51 -15.90
CA GLY A 101 9.97 2.05 -14.52
C GLY A 101 9.76 0.55 -14.35
N LEU A 102 8.77 -0.03 -15.05
CA LEU A 102 8.57 -1.49 -15.06
C LEU A 102 9.72 -2.24 -15.74
N LEU A 103 10.33 -1.69 -16.79
CA LEU A 103 11.53 -2.26 -17.42
C LEU A 103 12.73 -2.25 -16.46
N VAL A 104 12.96 -1.13 -15.77
CA VAL A 104 14.02 -1.03 -14.75
C VAL A 104 13.75 -2.02 -13.60
N PHE A 105 12.49 -2.13 -13.15
CA PHE A 105 12.08 -3.09 -12.13
C PHE A 105 12.30 -4.54 -12.58
N ALA A 106 11.94 -4.88 -13.82
CA ALA A 106 12.16 -6.21 -14.39
C ALA A 106 13.66 -6.54 -14.51
N LEU A 107 14.47 -5.58 -14.99
CA LEU A 107 15.92 -5.72 -15.07
C LEU A 107 16.54 -5.93 -13.68
N GLY A 108 16.15 -5.15 -12.69
CA GLY A 108 16.60 -5.31 -11.30
C GLY A 108 16.20 -6.68 -10.73
N SER A 109 15.01 -7.17 -11.07
CA SER A 109 14.55 -8.51 -10.70
C SER A 109 15.38 -9.60 -11.37
N ALA A 110 15.71 -9.45 -12.65
CA ALA A 110 16.58 -10.39 -13.36
C ALA A 110 18.00 -10.43 -12.79
N VAL A 111 18.58 -9.26 -12.44
CA VAL A 111 19.89 -9.18 -11.75
C VAL A 111 19.84 -9.89 -10.40
N ALA A 112 18.76 -9.68 -9.62
CA ALA A 112 18.57 -10.36 -8.34
C ALA A 112 18.35 -11.87 -8.49
N ALA A 113 17.68 -12.31 -9.57
CA ALA A 113 17.48 -13.72 -9.88
C ALA A 113 18.79 -14.46 -10.22
N MET A 114 19.71 -13.76 -10.87
CA MET A 114 21.04 -14.29 -11.22
C MET A 114 22.10 -14.11 -10.12
N ALA A 115 21.69 -13.60 -8.94
CA ALA A 115 22.63 -13.27 -7.89
C ALA A 115 23.32 -14.51 -7.31
N GLY A 116 24.63 -14.59 -7.47
CA GLY A 116 25.50 -15.57 -6.84
C GLY A 116 26.01 -15.14 -5.45
N SER A 117 25.65 -13.96 -4.97
CA SER A 117 26.06 -13.41 -3.67
C SER A 117 25.04 -12.40 -3.15
N VAL A 118 25.08 -12.11 -1.84
CA VAL A 118 24.19 -11.10 -1.23
C VAL A 118 24.53 -9.70 -1.75
N GLN A 119 25.80 -9.39 -2.08
CA GLN A 119 26.18 -8.12 -2.70
C GLN A 119 25.48 -7.90 -4.06
N MET A 120 25.41 -8.95 -4.87
CA MET A 120 24.66 -8.89 -6.15
C MET A 120 23.15 -8.75 -5.92
N LEU A 121 22.59 -9.37 -4.85
CA LEU A 121 21.20 -9.10 -4.43
C LEU A 121 21.00 -7.63 -4.08
N VAL A 122 21.93 -6.99 -3.35
CA VAL A 122 21.88 -5.55 -3.03
C VAL A 122 21.78 -4.74 -4.32
N ALA A 123 22.64 -5.01 -5.32
CA ALA A 123 22.62 -4.31 -6.60
C ALA A 123 21.29 -4.51 -7.36
N GLY A 124 20.83 -5.75 -7.46
CA GLY A 124 19.54 -6.08 -8.10
C GLY A 124 18.36 -5.41 -7.41
N ARG A 125 18.32 -5.41 -6.08
CA ARG A 125 17.29 -4.76 -5.27
C ARG A 125 17.33 -3.23 -5.37
N ALA A 126 18.51 -2.63 -5.42
CA ALA A 126 18.65 -1.20 -5.65
C ALA A 126 18.13 -0.80 -7.05
N LEU A 127 18.47 -1.55 -8.07
CA LEU A 127 17.96 -1.34 -9.44
C LEU A 127 16.45 -1.56 -9.50
N GLN A 128 15.92 -2.60 -8.86
CA GLN A 128 14.49 -2.88 -8.77
C GLN A 128 13.73 -1.71 -8.13
N GLY A 129 14.24 -1.14 -7.04
CA GLY A 129 13.65 0.04 -6.37
C GLY A 129 13.67 1.30 -7.25
N ALA A 130 14.71 1.47 -8.08
CA ALA A 130 14.80 2.60 -9.00
C ALA A 130 13.66 2.62 -10.06
N GLY A 131 12.98 1.49 -10.28
CA GLY A 131 11.76 1.41 -11.07
C GLY A 131 10.50 1.91 -10.35
N ALA A 132 10.56 3.03 -9.64
CA ALA A 132 9.45 3.61 -8.87
C ALA A 132 8.35 4.18 -9.76
N ILE A 133 7.24 3.44 -9.94
CA ILE A 133 6.12 3.86 -10.82
C ILE A 133 4.89 4.37 -10.07
N SER A 134 4.85 4.27 -8.75
CA SER A 134 3.63 4.50 -7.95
C SER A 134 3.03 5.89 -8.19
N ALA A 135 3.86 6.94 -8.24
CA ALA A 135 3.41 8.30 -8.52
C ALA A 135 2.81 8.44 -9.93
N ALA A 136 3.45 7.86 -10.95
CA ALA A 136 2.99 7.93 -12.33
C ALA A 136 1.67 7.17 -12.54
N VAL A 137 1.52 5.98 -11.94
CA VAL A 137 0.29 5.17 -12.03
C VAL A 137 -0.87 5.85 -11.33
N THR A 138 -0.65 6.38 -10.12
CA THR A 138 -1.68 7.13 -9.38
C THR A 138 -2.11 8.37 -10.13
N ALA A 139 -1.17 9.09 -10.74
CA ALA A 139 -1.46 10.26 -11.56
C ALA A 139 -2.22 9.90 -12.85
N LEU A 140 -1.85 8.79 -13.51
CA LEU A 140 -2.58 8.31 -14.70
C LEU A 140 -4.03 7.93 -14.35
N LEU A 141 -4.25 7.28 -13.21
CA LEU A 141 -5.60 6.99 -12.73
C LEU A 141 -6.41 8.27 -12.51
N ALA A 142 -5.80 9.29 -11.91
CA ALA A 142 -6.45 10.58 -11.70
C ALA A 142 -6.77 11.30 -13.03
N ASP A 143 -5.87 11.20 -14.02
CA ASP A 143 -6.05 11.80 -15.35
C ASP A 143 -7.15 11.09 -16.16
N LEU A 144 -7.43 9.80 -15.89
CA LEU A 144 -8.40 8.96 -16.62
C LEU A 144 -9.75 8.82 -15.89
N THR A 145 -9.92 9.44 -14.71
CA THR A 145 -11.15 9.33 -13.92
C THR A 145 -11.65 10.71 -13.49
N ARG A 146 -12.96 10.93 -13.56
CA ARG A 146 -13.61 12.14 -13.01
C ARG A 146 -13.49 12.16 -11.49
N ASP A 147 -13.55 13.36 -10.90
CA ASP A 147 -13.40 13.57 -9.45
C ASP A 147 -14.42 12.76 -8.63
N GLU A 148 -15.66 12.64 -9.14
CA GLU A 148 -16.78 11.95 -8.47
C GLU A 148 -16.53 10.44 -8.29
N VAL A 149 -15.75 9.83 -9.20
CA VAL A 149 -15.50 8.38 -9.20
C VAL A 149 -14.05 8.02 -8.89
N ARG A 150 -13.13 9.01 -8.83
CA ARG A 150 -11.70 8.81 -8.56
C ARG A 150 -11.45 8.04 -7.28
N THR A 151 -12.19 8.34 -6.21
CA THR A 151 -12.07 7.62 -4.92
C THR A 151 -12.38 6.13 -5.07
N LYS A 152 -13.33 5.76 -5.94
CA LYS A 152 -13.62 4.33 -6.22
C LYS A 152 -12.46 3.65 -6.95
N GLY A 153 -11.84 4.34 -7.92
CA GLY A 153 -10.66 3.84 -8.63
C GLY A 153 -9.47 3.63 -7.68
N MET A 154 -9.19 4.60 -6.79
CA MET A 154 -8.15 4.48 -5.78
C MET A 154 -8.43 3.35 -4.78
N ALA A 155 -9.69 3.17 -4.36
CA ALA A 155 -10.08 2.07 -3.48
C ALA A 155 -9.86 0.70 -4.14
N LEU A 156 -10.10 0.58 -5.45
CA LEU A 156 -9.83 -0.65 -6.21
C LEU A 156 -8.33 -0.97 -6.25
N VAL A 157 -7.47 0.04 -6.45
CA VAL A 157 -6.01 -0.11 -6.37
C VAL A 157 -5.60 -0.56 -4.97
N GLY A 158 -6.08 0.10 -3.91
CA GLY A 158 -5.78 -0.29 -2.53
C GLY A 158 -6.22 -1.72 -2.20
N ALA A 159 -7.42 -2.12 -2.62
CA ALA A 159 -7.93 -3.49 -2.45
C ALA A 159 -7.06 -4.52 -3.20
N SER A 160 -6.58 -4.19 -4.41
CA SER A 160 -5.69 -5.08 -5.16
C SER A 160 -4.34 -5.29 -4.47
N ILE A 161 -3.79 -4.25 -3.83
CA ILE A 161 -2.55 -4.35 -3.05
C ILE A 161 -2.76 -5.26 -1.83
N GLY A 162 -3.84 -5.07 -1.06
CA GLY A 162 -4.16 -5.91 0.09
C GLY A 162 -4.37 -7.38 -0.29
N LEU A 163 -5.08 -7.64 -1.39
CA LEU A 163 -5.30 -8.99 -1.89
C LEU A 163 -3.98 -9.66 -2.33
N THR A 164 -3.13 -8.95 -3.06
CA THR A 164 -1.83 -9.49 -3.50
C THR A 164 -0.89 -9.74 -2.32
N PHE A 165 -0.95 -8.94 -1.27
CA PHE A 165 -0.20 -9.19 -0.04
C PHE A 165 -0.63 -10.52 0.61
N ALA A 166 -1.93 -10.76 0.76
CA ALA A 166 -2.44 -12.02 1.31
C ALA A 166 -2.06 -13.23 0.44
N ILE A 167 -2.22 -13.12 -0.88
CA ILE A 167 -1.82 -14.17 -1.83
C ILE A 167 -0.32 -14.44 -1.73
N SER A 168 0.51 -13.40 -1.61
CA SER A 168 1.96 -13.54 -1.49
C SER A 168 2.36 -14.28 -0.22
N LEU A 169 1.76 -13.97 0.92
CA LEU A 169 2.07 -14.65 2.19
C LEU A 169 1.72 -16.14 2.17
N MET A 170 0.67 -16.50 1.42
CA MET A 170 0.29 -17.89 1.21
C MET A 170 1.22 -18.60 0.22
N ALA A 171 1.52 -17.95 -0.91
CA ALA A 171 2.21 -18.59 -2.03
C ALA A 171 3.74 -18.56 -1.90
N ALA A 172 4.32 -17.56 -1.22
CA ALA A 172 5.77 -17.38 -1.17
C ALA A 172 6.51 -18.56 -0.52
N PRO A 173 6.11 -19.11 0.64
CA PRO A 173 6.84 -20.21 1.27
C PRO A 173 6.89 -21.47 0.42
N PRO A 174 5.78 -22.03 -0.12
CA PRO A 174 5.82 -23.20 -0.98
C PRO A 174 6.55 -22.94 -2.32
N LEU A 175 6.34 -21.78 -2.94
CA LEU A 175 7.04 -21.41 -4.15
C LEU A 175 8.55 -21.31 -3.94
N ALA A 176 8.99 -20.67 -2.85
CA ALA A 176 10.42 -20.61 -2.51
C ALA A 176 11.00 -22.01 -2.24
N GLY A 177 10.20 -22.95 -1.77
CA GLY A 177 10.57 -24.36 -1.65
C GLY A 177 10.81 -25.02 -2.99
N ALA A 178 9.99 -24.71 -4.00
CA ALA A 178 10.03 -25.31 -5.33
C ALA A 178 11.08 -24.67 -6.25
N VAL A 179 11.17 -23.34 -6.29
CA VAL A 179 11.99 -22.61 -7.28
C VAL A 179 13.09 -21.75 -6.66
N GLY A 180 13.21 -21.72 -5.33
CA GLY A 180 14.17 -20.91 -4.59
C GLY A 180 13.96 -19.40 -4.73
N LEU A 181 14.90 -18.63 -4.18
CA LEU A 181 14.86 -17.16 -4.26
C LEU A 181 15.04 -16.66 -5.70
N SER A 182 15.91 -17.29 -6.46
CA SER A 182 16.14 -17.00 -7.89
C SER A 182 14.85 -17.12 -8.70
N GLY A 183 14.10 -18.22 -8.53
CA GLY A 183 12.84 -18.43 -9.25
C GLY A 183 11.78 -17.41 -8.87
N LEU A 184 11.71 -16.96 -7.60
CA LEU A 184 10.80 -15.86 -7.19
C LEU A 184 11.16 -14.54 -7.88
N PHE A 185 12.44 -14.22 -8.03
CA PHE A 185 12.85 -13.02 -8.74
C PHE A 185 12.60 -13.11 -10.25
N TRP A 186 12.78 -14.29 -10.87
CA TRP A 186 12.36 -14.50 -12.27
C TRP A 186 10.85 -14.33 -12.45
N LEU A 187 10.05 -14.87 -11.53
CA LEU A 187 8.60 -14.64 -11.54
C LEU A 187 8.27 -13.16 -11.40
N THR A 188 8.98 -12.45 -10.53
CA THR A 188 8.82 -10.99 -10.36
C THR A 188 9.14 -10.22 -11.65
N ALA A 189 10.20 -10.60 -12.36
CA ALA A 189 10.53 -10.02 -13.66
C ALA A 189 9.43 -10.28 -14.70
N LEU A 190 8.91 -11.51 -14.76
CA LEU A 190 7.81 -11.89 -15.65
C LEU A 190 6.54 -11.08 -15.35
N LEU A 191 6.16 -10.94 -14.07
CA LEU A 191 4.99 -10.15 -13.66
C LEU A 191 5.14 -8.67 -14.06
N ALA A 192 6.35 -8.11 -14.00
CA ALA A 192 6.61 -6.75 -14.48
C ALA A 192 6.44 -6.63 -16.00
N LEU A 193 6.89 -7.61 -16.78
CA LEU A 193 6.68 -7.64 -18.24
C LEU A 193 5.19 -7.78 -18.59
N VAL A 194 4.44 -8.60 -17.86
CA VAL A 194 2.97 -8.66 -17.98
C VAL A 194 2.35 -7.30 -17.63
N GLY A 195 2.85 -6.61 -16.61
CA GLY A 195 2.44 -5.25 -16.28
C GLY A 195 2.66 -4.26 -17.43
N ILE A 196 3.78 -4.35 -18.15
CA ILE A 196 4.03 -3.56 -19.37
C ILE A 196 2.98 -3.86 -20.45
N ALA A 197 2.67 -5.12 -20.65
CA ALA A 197 1.62 -5.55 -21.59
C ALA A 197 0.25 -4.93 -21.24
N VAL A 198 -0.11 -4.90 -19.94
CA VAL A 198 -1.33 -4.23 -19.46
C VAL A 198 -1.30 -2.73 -19.77
N VAL A 199 -0.16 -2.04 -19.55
CA VAL A 199 -0.02 -0.61 -19.85
C VAL A 199 -0.22 -0.33 -21.33
N LEU A 200 0.39 -1.14 -22.19
CA LEU A 200 0.39 -0.89 -23.64
C LEU A 200 -0.93 -1.22 -24.31
N TRP A 201 -1.56 -2.34 -23.93
CA TRP A 201 -2.72 -2.89 -24.66
C TRP A 201 -4.06 -2.73 -23.95
N ILE A 202 -4.07 -2.67 -22.61
CA ILE A 202 -5.33 -2.64 -21.84
C ILE A 202 -5.65 -1.24 -21.36
N THR A 203 -4.64 -0.48 -20.90
CA THR A 203 -4.85 0.86 -20.33
C THR A 203 -5.34 1.84 -21.42
N PRO A 204 -6.41 2.62 -21.17
CA PRO A 204 -6.90 3.64 -22.11
C PRO A 204 -5.81 4.66 -22.49
N ALA A 205 -5.97 5.30 -23.64
CA ALA A 205 -5.06 6.36 -24.08
C ALA A 205 -4.99 7.51 -23.06
N GLU A 206 -3.82 8.12 -22.93
CA GLU A 206 -3.66 9.32 -22.10
C GLU A 206 -4.48 10.49 -22.68
N PRO A 207 -5.21 11.25 -21.86
CA PRO A 207 -5.85 12.47 -22.33
C PRO A 207 -4.79 13.53 -22.68
N THR A 208 -5.09 14.35 -23.68
CA THR A 208 -4.28 15.53 -24.00
C THR A 208 -4.29 16.48 -22.82
N ARG A 209 -3.11 16.81 -22.28
CA ARG A 209 -2.99 17.64 -21.09
C ARG A 209 -3.14 19.11 -21.41
N HIS A 210 -3.99 19.78 -20.63
CA HIS A 210 -3.92 21.22 -20.46
C HIS A 210 -2.99 21.56 -19.30
N ALA A 211 -2.02 22.48 -19.55
CA ALA A 211 -0.87 22.77 -18.68
C ALA A 211 -1.21 23.57 -17.39
N ASP A 212 -2.45 23.90 -17.10
CA ASP A 212 -2.83 24.98 -16.19
C ASP A 212 -3.41 24.59 -14.81
N VAL A 213 -3.03 23.45 -14.23
CA VAL A 213 -3.42 23.20 -12.83
C VAL A 213 -2.32 23.70 -11.90
N PRO A 214 -2.59 24.73 -11.06
CA PRO A 214 -1.63 25.20 -10.06
C PRO A 214 -1.26 24.06 -9.12
N ARG A 215 0.02 23.71 -9.06
CA ARG A 215 0.52 22.66 -8.15
C ARG A 215 0.85 23.27 -6.81
N GLY A 216 0.32 22.66 -5.72
CA GLY A 216 0.75 23.01 -4.37
C GLY A 216 2.25 22.75 -4.19
N ARG A 217 2.93 23.62 -3.45
CA ARG A 217 4.36 23.49 -3.17
C ARG A 217 4.60 22.40 -2.13
N LEU A 218 5.70 21.66 -2.24
CA LEU A 218 6.14 20.70 -1.22
C LEU A 218 6.31 21.36 0.16
N ALA A 219 6.74 22.63 0.19
CA ALA A 219 6.88 23.41 1.42
C ALA A 219 5.56 23.54 2.20
N ASP A 220 4.42 23.62 1.50
CA ASP A 220 3.09 23.82 2.12
C ASP A 220 2.63 22.57 2.92
N VAL A 221 3.21 21.41 2.65
CA VAL A 221 2.82 20.12 3.26
C VAL A 221 3.89 19.53 4.17
N TRP A 222 5.16 19.83 3.93
CA TRP A 222 6.27 19.22 4.66
C TRP A 222 6.26 19.56 6.15
N MET A 223 6.01 20.82 6.51
CA MET A 223 6.04 21.32 7.90
C MET A 223 4.66 21.43 8.55
N HIS A 224 3.60 20.93 7.90
CA HIS A 224 2.25 21.02 8.46
C HIS A 224 2.10 20.09 9.69
N PRO A 225 1.81 20.61 10.91
CA PRO A 225 1.88 19.83 12.15
C PRO A 225 1.04 18.56 12.16
N SER A 226 -0.16 18.60 11.56
CA SER A 226 -1.04 17.42 11.51
C SER A 226 -0.56 16.36 10.50
N LEU A 227 0.07 16.78 9.39
CA LEU A 227 0.62 15.86 8.40
C LEU A 227 1.92 15.23 8.90
N TRP A 228 2.76 15.97 9.63
CA TRP A 228 4.02 15.47 10.15
C TRP A 228 3.85 14.23 11.04
N ARG A 229 2.81 14.21 11.87
CA ARG A 229 2.50 13.03 12.71
C ARG A 229 2.14 11.80 11.89
N LEU A 230 1.42 11.98 10.78
CA LEU A 230 1.10 10.90 9.86
C LEU A 230 2.33 10.45 9.06
N TYR A 231 3.21 11.37 8.70
CA TYR A 231 4.49 11.09 8.06
C TYR A 231 5.41 10.27 8.96
N LEU A 232 5.52 10.67 10.24
CA LEU A 232 6.22 9.86 11.25
C LEU A 232 5.57 8.48 11.36
N GLY A 233 4.24 8.42 11.39
CA GLY A 233 3.48 7.19 11.52
C GLY A 233 3.78 6.18 10.41
N VAL A 234 3.74 6.60 9.15
CA VAL A 234 4.02 5.69 8.03
C VAL A 234 5.47 5.23 8.02
N PHE A 235 6.41 6.12 8.35
CA PHE A 235 7.83 5.77 8.46
C PHE A 235 8.03 4.68 9.53
N VAL A 236 7.49 4.89 10.74
CA VAL A 236 7.60 3.93 11.85
C VAL A 236 6.92 2.61 11.51
N LEU A 237 5.70 2.66 10.98
CA LEU A 237 4.92 1.46 10.62
C LEU A 237 5.71 0.54 9.68
N HIS A 238 6.31 1.11 8.64
CA HIS A 238 7.07 0.33 7.65
C HIS A 238 8.47 -0.04 8.12
N THR A 239 9.08 0.76 9.00
CA THR A 239 10.31 0.37 9.69
C THR A 239 10.09 -0.87 10.54
N VAL A 240 9.04 -0.87 11.36
CA VAL A 240 8.65 -2.03 12.19
C VAL A 240 8.33 -3.24 11.32
N GLN A 241 7.51 -3.06 10.28
CA GLN A 241 7.15 -4.14 9.37
C GLN A 241 8.38 -4.80 8.74
N MET A 242 9.28 -4.01 8.16
CA MET A 242 10.45 -4.56 7.46
C MET A 242 11.44 -5.21 8.43
N ALA A 243 11.65 -4.63 9.62
CA ALA A 243 12.49 -5.23 10.66
C ALA A 243 11.93 -6.57 11.14
N MET A 244 10.61 -6.69 11.28
CA MET A 244 9.96 -7.97 11.62
C MET A 244 10.20 -9.05 10.57
N TRP A 245 10.11 -8.73 9.27
CA TRP A 245 10.41 -9.69 8.21
C TRP A 245 11.87 -10.17 8.22
N GLY A 246 12.77 -9.42 8.83
CA GLY A 246 14.15 -9.84 9.08
C GLY A 246 14.31 -10.90 10.18
N VAL A 247 13.32 -11.06 11.08
CA VAL A 247 13.45 -11.90 12.30
C VAL A 247 12.38 -12.98 12.37
N VAL A 248 11.10 -12.65 12.15
CA VAL A 248 9.96 -13.55 12.39
C VAL A 248 10.04 -14.88 11.64
N PRO A 249 10.46 -14.93 10.34
CA PRO A 249 10.58 -16.21 9.65
C PRO A 249 11.56 -17.20 10.34
N ALA A 250 12.67 -16.69 10.90
CA ALA A 250 13.63 -17.50 11.63
C ALA A 250 13.05 -17.99 12.98
N LEU A 251 12.27 -17.16 13.68
CA LEU A 251 11.57 -17.58 14.91
C LEU A 251 10.54 -18.68 14.63
N LEU A 252 9.84 -18.64 13.50
CA LEU A 252 8.90 -19.70 13.10
C LEU A 252 9.63 -21.04 12.85
N VAL A 253 10.81 -20.99 12.19
CA VAL A 253 11.65 -22.19 12.02
C VAL A 253 12.10 -22.72 13.38
N GLN A 254 12.54 -21.85 14.30
CA GLN A 254 12.91 -22.25 15.67
C GLN A 254 11.72 -22.82 16.47
N ALA A 255 10.51 -22.35 16.18
CA ALA A 255 9.26 -22.88 16.75
C ALA A 255 8.84 -24.24 16.17
N GLY A 256 9.67 -24.84 15.30
CA GLY A 256 9.40 -26.13 14.67
C GLY A 256 8.50 -26.07 13.44
N VAL A 257 8.19 -24.87 12.90
CA VAL A 257 7.40 -24.73 11.68
C VAL A 257 8.35 -24.68 10.46
N PRO A 258 8.34 -25.71 9.60
CA PRO A 258 9.14 -25.68 8.38
C PRO A 258 8.79 -24.46 7.50
N LYS A 259 9.79 -23.91 6.83
CA LYS A 259 9.60 -22.72 5.96
C LYS A 259 8.42 -22.86 4.99
N ALA A 260 8.25 -24.03 4.36
CA ALA A 260 7.17 -24.29 3.42
C ALA A 260 5.77 -24.23 4.06
N GLU A 261 5.68 -24.35 5.39
CA GLU A 261 4.44 -24.37 6.15
C GLU A 261 4.12 -23.04 6.86
N HIS A 262 4.98 -22.03 6.75
CA HIS A 262 4.75 -20.71 7.36
C HIS A 262 3.40 -20.09 6.96
N TRP A 263 2.88 -20.43 5.78
CA TRP A 263 1.57 -19.98 5.33
C TRP A 263 0.41 -20.42 6.24
N HIS A 264 0.54 -21.53 6.96
CA HIS A 264 -0.45 -21.97 7.94
C HIS A 264 -0.60 -20.99 9.11
N ILE A 265 0.44 -20.20 9.38
CA ILE A 265 0.43 -19.13 10.39
C ILE A 265 0.04 -17.78 9.76
N TYR A 266 0.63 -17.44 8.63
CA TYR A 266 0.42 -16.13 8.00
C TYR A 266 -1.00 -15.95 7.47
N LEU A 267 -1.55 -16.97 6.78
CA LEU A 267 -2.86 -16.86 6.14
C LEU A 267 -4.01 -16.65 7.14
N PRO A 268 -4.17 -17.46 8.22
CA PRO A 268 -5.20 -17.21 9.21
C PRO A 268 -5.04 -15.84 9.90
N ALA A 269 -3.80 -15.44 10.20
CA ALA A 269 -3.51 -14.16 10.83
C ALA A 269 -3.93 -12.96 9.94
N VAL A 270 -3.61 -13.00 8.65
CA VAL A 270 -4.01 -11.95 7.69
C VAL A 270 -5.50 -11.98 7.41
N MET A 271 -6.07 -13.15 7.15
CA MET A 271 -7.51 -13.26 6.85
C MET A 271 -8.37 -12.81 8.03
N GLY A 272 -8.03 -13.26 9.25
CA GLY A 272 -8.68 -12.79 10.47
C GLY A 272 -8.58 -11.27 10.65
N SER A 273 -7.44 -10.67 10.32
CA SER A 273 -7.26 -9.22 10.40
C SER A 273 -8.15 -8.44 9.41
N PHE A 274 -8.39 -8.96 8.21
CA PHE A 274 -9.31 -8.34 7.25
C PHE A 274 -10.78 -8.40 7.70
N VAL A 275 -11.18 -9.48 8.39
CA VAL A 275 -12.52 -9.58 9.00
C VAL A 275 -12.71 -8.46 10.03
N LEU A 276 -11.72 -8.27 10.92
CA LEU A 276 -11.76 -7.19 11.90
C LEU A 276 -11.69 -5.80 11.27
N LEU A 277 -10.93 -5.61 10.21
CA LEU A 277 -10.87 -4.35 9.46
C LEU A 277 -12.27 -3.93 8.99
N GLY A 278 -13.09 -4.87 8.49
CA GLY A 278 -14.49 -4.61 8.11
C GLY A 278 -15.33 -4.04 9.26
N GLY A 279 -15.18 -4.57 10.47
CA GLY A 279 -15.85 -4.07 11.68
C GLY A 279 -15.37 -2.66 12.09
N LEU A 280 -14.09 -2.38 11.92
CA LEU A 280 -13.49 -1.09 12.29
C LEU A 280 -13.90 0.06 11.36
N PHE A 281 -14.20 -0.19 10.10
CA PHE A 281 -14.83 0.79 9.23
C PHE A 281 -16.23 1.23 9.74
N ALA A 282 -16.94 0.36 10.45
CA ALA A 282 -18.19 0.74 11.10
C ALA A 282 -17.97 1.73 12.26
N LEU A 283 -16.87 1.58 13.03
CA LEU A 283 -16.49 2.52 14.09
C LEU A 283 -16.04 3.87 13.51
N GLU A 284 -15.32 3.88 12.39
CA GLU A 284 -14.97 5.11 11.67
C GLU A 284 -16.23 5.90 11.27
N ARG A 285 -17.26 5.20 10.74
CA ARG A 285 -18.54 5.84 10.39
C ARG A 285 -19.27 6.42 11.60
N ARG A 286 -19.01 5.90 12.80
CA ARG A 286 -19.54 6.43 14.06
C ARG A 286 -18.70 7.59 14.65
N GLY A 287 -17.70 8.09 13.90
CA GLY A 287 -16.84 9.18 14.35
C GLY A 287 -15.72 8.78 15.31
N GLN A 288 -15.47 7.49 15.51
CA GLN A 288 -14.48 6.98 16.46
C GLN A 288 -13.09 6.74 15.83
N LEU A 289 -12.81 7.31 14.66
CA LEU A 289 -11.53 7.10 13.94
C LEU A 289 -10.30 7.43 14.80
N ARG A 290 -10.37 8.45 15.65
CA ARG A 290 -9.27 8.82 16.56
C ARG A 290 -8.96 7.70 17.56
N GLN A 291 -9.99 7.06 18.13
CA GLN A 291 -9.83 5.95 19.07
C GLN A 291 -9.29 4.70 18.37
N VAL A 292 -9.80 4.41 17.17
CA VAL A 292 -9.32 3.31 16.33
C VAL A 292 -7.83 3.48 16.02
N LEU A 293 -7.39 4.66 15.59
CA LEU A 293 -5.97 4.92 15.30
C LEU A 293 -5.08 4.75 16.52
N ARG A 294 -5.48 5.36 17.67
CA ARG A 294 -4.73 5.23 18.93
C ARG A 294 -4.66 3.79 19.40
N GLY A 295 -5.78 3.07 19.34
CA GLY A 295 -5.86 1.66 19.70
C GLY A 295 -4.98 0.79 18.81
N SER A 296 -4.93 1.09 17.50
CA SER A 296 -4.06 0.34 16.55
C SER A 296 -2.58 0.59 16.80
N VAL A 297 -2.16 1.83 17.10
CA VAL A 297 -0.75 2.11 17.48
C VAL A 297 -0.41 1.47 18.83
N ALA A 298 -1.32 1.52 19.83
CA ALA A 298 -1.14 0.85 21.10
C ALA A 298 -1.05 -0.68 20.94
N LEU A 299 -1.89 -1.27 20.07
CA LEU A 299 -1.80 -2.70 19.74
C LEU A 299 -0.45 -3.03 19.09
N LEU A 300 0.07 -2.19 18.20
CA LEU A 300 1.40 -2.38 17.61
C LEU A 300 2.48 -2.38 18.69
N VAL A 301 2.42 -1.47 19.67
CA VAL A 301 3.35 -1.44 20.82
C VAL A 301 3.25 -2.77 21.61
N VAL A 302 2.06 -3.21 21.94
CA VAL A 302 1.83 -4.49 22.66
C VAL A 302 2.42 -5.67 21.88
N VAL A 303 2.20 -5.71 20.58
CA VAL A 303 2.76 -6.75 19.68
C VAL A 303 4.29 -6.73 19.71
N GLN A 304 4.92 -5.55 19.60
CA GLN A 304 6.39 -5.46 19.63
C GLN A 304 6.96 -5.87 20.99
N LEU A 305 6.32 -5.49 22.10
CA LEU A 305 6.69 -5.91 23.43
C LEU A 305 6.49 -7.43 23.63
N ALA A 306 5.42 -8.01 23.09
CA ALA A 306 5.23 -9.46 23.10
C ALA A 306 6.36 -10.17 22.35
N LEU A 307 6.73 -9.72 21.15
CA LEU A 307 7.86 -10.27 20.38
C LEU A 307 9.20 -10.10 21.12
N LEU A 308 9.41 -8.97 21.79
CA LEU A 308 10.58 -8.75 22.64
C LEU A 308 10.71 -9.78 23.74
N THR A 309 9.58 -10.16 24.37
CA THR A 309 9.56 -11.18 25.44
C THR A 309 9.63 -12.61 24.93
N LEU A 310 9.08 -12.86 23.74
CA LEU A 310 9.03 -14.19 23.12
C LEU A 310 10.36 -14.57 22.46
N ALA A 311 11.05 -13.65 21.80
CA ALA A 311 12.23 -13.94 21.00
C ALA A 311 13.36 -14.73 21.76
N PRO A 312 13.69 -14.44 23.04
CA PRO A 312 14.71 -15.19 23.77
C PRO A 312 14.22 -16.53 24.35
N ARG A 313 12.90 -16.86 24.25
CA ARG A 313 12.27 -17.98 24.98
C ARG A 313 11.87 -19.18 24.11
N HIS A 314 12.33 -19.27 22.86
CA HIS A 314 11.88 -20.31 21.93
C HIS A 314 10.35 -20.39 21.89
N PRO A 315 9.68 -19.37 21.30
CA PRO A 315 8.24 -19.25 21.34
C PRO A 315 7.56 -20.41 20.59
N SER A 316 6.37 -20.80 21.04
CA SER A 316 5.54 -21.73 20.28
C SER A 316 4.99 -21.08 19.00
N ALA A 317 4.68 -21.90 17.99
CA ALA A 317 4.04 -21.44 16.75
C ALA A 317 2.72 -20.69 17.02
N TRP A 318 1.93 -21.11 18.00
CA TRP A 318 0.71 -20.45 18.43
C TRP A 318 0.94 -19.06 19.00
N ALA A 319 1.96 -18.89 19.86
CA ALA A 319 2.29 -17.58 20.42
C ALA A 319 2.70 -16.59 19.31
N LEU A 320 3.51 -17.05 18.36
CA LEU A 320 3.87 -16.26 17.18
C LEU A 320 2.66 -15.95 16.30
N GLY A 321 1.76 -16.94 16.08
CA GLY A 321 0.55 -16.76 15.28
C GLY A 321 -0.39 -15.71 15.87
N ILE A 322 -0.66 -15.74 17.17
CA ILE A 322 -1.49 -14.73 17.86
C ILE A 322 -0.83 -13.34 17.78
N THR A 323 0.48 -13.29 17.97
CA THR A 323 1.21 -12.03 17.91
C THR A 323 1.19 -11.44 16.49
N LEU A 324 1.37 -12.28 15.47
CA LEU A 324 1.28 -11.86 14.06
C LEU A 324 -0.15 -11.43 13.68
N PHE A 325 -1.17 -12.11 14.20
CA PHE A 325 -2.56 -11.67 14.02
C PHE A 325 -2.76 -10.26 14.57
N GLY A 326 -2.31 -9.98 15.80
CA GLY A 326 -2.34 -8.63 16.37
C GLY A 326 -1.57 -7.61 15.53
N PHE A 327 -0.40 -7.99 14.99
CA PHE A 327 0.37 -7.17 14.07
C PHE A 327 -0.44 -6.82 12.82
N PHE A 328 -1.01 -7.81 12.12
CA PHE A 328 -1.76 -7.57 10.89
C PHE A 328 -3.04 -6.76 11.14
N VAL A 329 -3.70 -6.93 12.28
CA VAL A 329 -4.84 -6.08 12.68
C VAL A 329 -4.39 -4.61 12.77
N ALA A 330 -3.34 -4.33 13.54
CA ALA A 330 -2.82 -2.98 13.69
C ALA A 330 -2.34 -2.41 12.36
N PHE A 331 -1.56 -3.18 11.61
CA PHE A 331 -0.96 -2.78 10.34
C PHE A 331 -2.03 -2.43 9.29
N ASN A 332 -2.99 -3.32 9.05
CA ASN A 332 -4.00 -3.13 8.01
C ASN A 332 -4.91 -1.92 8.30
N ILE A 333 -5.24 -1.67 9.57
CA ILE A 333 -6.02 -0.50 9.97
C ILE A 333 -5.23 0.79 9.71
N LEU A 334 -3.98 0.83 10.15
CA LEU A 334 -3.12 2.00 10.00
C LEU A 334 -2.81 2.28 8.53
N GLU A 335 -2.52 1.23 7.74
CA GLU A 335 -2.24 1.33 6.31
C GLU A 335 -3.46 1.83 5.51
N ALA A 336 -4.67 1.40 5.87
CA ALA A 336 -5.89 1.87 5.22
C ALA A 336 -6.26 3.30 5.63
N SER A 337 -6.04 3.67 6.89
CA SER A 337 -6.53 4.94 7.46
C SER A 337 -5.60 6.13 7.22
N GLN A 338 -4.27 5.94 7.25
CA GLN A 338 -3.31 7.05 7.15
C GLN A 338 -3.37 7.80 5.80
N PRO A 339 -3.37 7.15 4.63
CA PRO A 339 -3.47 7.86 3.35
C PRO A 339 -4.79 8.63 3.21
N SER A 340 -5.89 8.05 3.72
CA SER A 340 -7.21 8.72 3.77
C SER A 340 -7.16 10.00 4.61
N LEU A 341 -6.52 9.94 5.78
CA LEU A 341 -6.35 11.12 6.64
C LEU A 341 -5.48 12.20 5.99
N ILE A 342 -4.38 11.81 5.34
CA ILE A 342 -3.54 12.77 4.61
C ILE A 342 -4.36 13.49 3.55
N SER A 343 -5.16 12.76 2.77
CA SER A 343 -6.01 13.35 1.74
C SER A 343 -7.07 14.31 2.30
N ARG A 344 -7.53 14.10 3.54
CA ARG A 344 -8.52 14.97 4.22
C ARG A 344 -7.87 16.19 4.88
N LEU A 345 -6.63 16.07 5.37
CA LEU A 345 -5.93 17.12 6.10
C LEU A 345 -5.09 18.04 5.19
N ALA A 346 -4.63 17.52 4.07
CA ALA A 346 -3.84 18.29 3.13
C ALA A 346 -4.70 19.33 2.39
N PRO A 347 -4.16 20.54 2.12
CA PRO A 347 -4.79 21.52 1.25
C PRO A 347 -5.17 20.89 -0.10
N ALA A 348 -6.33 21.26 -0.66
CA ALA A 348 -6.84 20.64 -1.88
C ALA A 348 -5.83 20.67 -3.05
N GLN A 349 -5.12 21.78 -3.21
CA GLN A 349 -4.10 22.00 -4.26
C GLN A 349 -2.81 21.20 -4.01
N ALA A 350 -2.54 20.78 -2.76
CA ALA A 350 -1.31 20.13 -2.33
C ALA A 350 -1.49 18.66 -1.94
N ARG A 351 -2.68 18.05 -2.16
CA ARG A 351 -2.95 16.64 -1.81
C ARG A 351 -1.99 15.66 -2.47
N GLY A 352 -1.68 15.89 -3.75
CA GLY A 352 -0.71 15.05 -4.46
C GLY A 352 0.70 15.14 -3.87
N ALA A 353 1.14 16.35 -3.49
CA ALA A 353 2.42 16.56 -2.82
C ALA A 353 2.46 15.89 -1.45
N ALA A 354 1.38 15.99 -0.66
CA ALA A 354 1.28 15.35 0.66
C ALA A 354 1.35 13.81 0.57
N LEU A 355 0.64 13.20 -0.38
CA LEU A 355 0.72 11.76 -0.64
C LEU A 355 2.08 11.35 -1.20
N GLY A 356 2.73 12.21 -1.99
CA GLY A 356 4.11 11.99 -2.45
C GLY A 356 5.10 11.91 -1.29
N VAL A 357 5.04 12.85 -0.34
CA VAL A 357 5.84 12.84 0.89
C VAL A 357 5.56 11.58 1.71
N TYR A 358 4.27 11.22 1.88
CA TYR A 358 3.85 10.01 2.58
C TYR A 358 4.50 8.76 1.97
N ASN A 359 4.39 8.56 0.66
CA ASN A 359 4.96 7.40 -0.03
C ASN A 359 6.50 7.38 0.01
N THR A 360 7.14 8.55 -0.01
CA THR A 360 8.60 8.66 0.15
C THR A 360 9.02 8.21 1.54
N LEU A 361 8.33 8.66 2.59
CA LEU A 361 8.62 8.26 3.97
C LEU A 361 8.25 6.81 4.25
N GLN A 362 7.21 6.27 3.60
CA GLN A 362 6.94 4.84 3.57
C GLN A 362 8.15 4.05 3.05
N SER A 363 8.69 4.47 1.91
CA SER A 363 9.85 3.82 1.28
C SER A 363 11.11 3.95 2.12
N LEU A 364 11.33 5.11 2.76
CA LEU A 364 12.43 5.30 3.72
C LEU A 364 12.25 4.45 4.97
N GLY A 365 11.02 4.22 5.43
CA GLY A 365 10.72 3.28 6.52
C GLY A 365 11.11 1.84 6.16
N LEU A 366 10.79 1.40 4.95
CA LEU A 366 11.22 0.09 4.45
C LEU A 366 12.75 -0.03 4.43
N PHE A 367 13.45 1.02 3.99
CA PHE A 367 14.91 1.06 4.02
C PHE A 367 15.45 0.98 5.45
N ALA A 368 14.95 1.82 6.34
CA ALA A 368 15.40 1.86 7.73
C ALA A 368 15.16 0.52 8.43
N GLY A 369 13.98 -0.08 8.27
CA GLY A 369 13.65 -1.38 8.85
C GLY A 369 14.52 -2.51 8.34
N GLY A 370 14.86 -2.53 7.05
CA GLY A 370 15.78 -3.51 6.47
C GLY A 370 17.23 -3.26 6.89
N ALA A 371 17.79 -2.11 6.54
CA ALA A 371 19.22 -1.83 6.73
C ALA A 371 19.59 -1.66 8.21
N LEU A 372 18.88 -0.81 8.96
CA LEU A 372 19.15 -0.63 10.39
C LEU A 372 18.70 -1.84 11.21
N GLY A 373 17.55 -2.46 10.85
CA GLY A 373 17.10 -3.70 11.46
C GLY A 373 18.13 -4.83 11.32
N GLY A 374 18.76 -4.97 10.15
CA GLY A 374 19.82 -5.92 9.91
C GLY A 374 21.10 -5.64 10.74
N LEU A 375 21.48 -4.37 10.87
CA LEU A 375 22.59 -3.95 11.74
C LEU A 375 22.31 -4.27 13.21
N VAL A 376 21.10 -3.94 13.68
CA VAL A 376 20.67 -4.24 15.05
C VAL A 376 20.61 -5.75 15.29
N LEU A 377 20.11 -6.51 14.31
CA LEU A 377 20.08 -7.97 14.38
C LEU A 377 21.48 -8.58 14.50
N LYS A 378 22.44 -8.05 13.75
CA LYS A 378 23.85 -8.48 13.82
C LYS A 378 24.48 -8.18 15.18
N ALA A 379 24.20 -6.99 15.74
CA ALA A 379 24.85 -6.53 16.98
C ALA A 379 24.20 -7.08 18.25
N TRP A 380 22.88 -7.18 18.30
CA TRP A 380 22.09 -7.49 19.51
C TRP A 380 21.06 -8.60 19.32
N GLY A 381 21.08 -9.29 18.19
CA GLY A 381 20.17 -10.40 17.90
C GLY A 381 18.69 -9.98 17.78
N PRO A 382 17.77 -10.96 17.75
CA PRO A 382 16.32 -10.73 17.65
C PRO A 382 15.77 -9.83 18.76
N THR A 383 16.26 -9.99 19.98
CA THR A 383 15.84 -9.19 21.15
C THR A 383 16.16 -7.70 20.93
N GLY A 384 17.35 -7.39 20.39
CA GLY A 384 17.72 -6.00 20.04
C GLY A 384 16.79 -5.38 19.01
N VAL A 385 16.38 -6.15 17.97
CA VAL A 385 15.45 -5.66 16.94
C VAL A 385 14.10 -5.32 17.58
N PHE A 386 13.54 -6.21 18.40
CA PHE A 386 12.25 -5.96 19.03
C PHE A 386 12.31 -4.90 20.12
N ALA A 387 13.43 -4.71 20.80
CA ALA A 387 13.62 -3.58 21.71
C ALA A 387 13.61 -2.24 20.96
N ALA A 388 14.35 -2.14 19.86
CA ALA A 388 14.39 -0.94 19.03
C ALA A 388 13.02 -0.61 18.40
N THR A 389 12.33 -1.62 17.84
CA THR A 389 11.01 -1.43 17.23
C THR A 389 9.93 -1.13 18.27
N SER A 390 10.00 -1.69 19.49
CA SER A 390 9.13 -1.35 20.62
C SER A 390 9.32 0.11 21.03
N ALA A 391 10.57 0.57 21.20
CA ALA A 391 10.87 1.95 21.53
C ALA A 391 10.37 2.93 20.46
N LEU A 392 10.55 2.59 19.18
CA LEU A 392 10.09 3.40 18.06
C LEU A 392 8.56 3.46 17.99
N ALA A 393 7.87 2.33 18.18
CA ALA A 393 6.41 2.28 18.21
C ALA A 393 5.84 3.06 19.42
N LEU A 394 6.49 2.97 20.60
CA LEU A 394 6.11 3.74 21.78
C LEU A 394 6.30 5.24 21.55
N LEU A 395 7.43 5.65 20.98
CA LEU A 395 7.67 7.05 20.60
C LEU A 395 6.57 7.55 19.66
N TRP A 396 6.19 6.76 18.66
CA TRP A 396 5.07 7.09 17.78
C TRP A 396 3.74 7.22 18.54
N LEU A 397 3.43 6.30 19.45
CA LEU A 397 2.22 6.38 20.28
C LEU A 397 2.17 7.70 21.07
N LEU A 398 3.28 8.09 21.68
CA LEU A 398 3.38 9.33 22.47
C LEU A 398 3.23 10.59 21.59
N LEU A 399 3.99 10.69 20.50
CA LEU A 399 3.95 11.84 19.59
C LEU A 399 2.64 11.91 18.78
N GLY A 400 2.09 10.74 18.40
CA GLY A 400 0.84 10.61 17.66
C GLY A 400 -0.42 10.78 18.52
N TRP A 401 -0.30 10.80 19.85
CA TRP A 401 -1.46 10.92 20.75
C TRP A 401 -2.32 12.17 20.49
N ALA A 402 -1.67 13.27 20.11
CA ALA A 402 -2.31 14.54 19.78
C ALA A 402 -2.74 14.64 18.30
N GLN A 403 -2.79 13.51 17.54
CA GLN A 403 -3.21 13.53 16.14
C GLN A 403 -4.62 14.10 16.00
N VAL A 404 -4.74 15.13 15.16
CA VAL A 404 -6.03 15.71 14.78
C VAL A 404 -6.71 14.81 13.77
N VAL A 405 -7.96 14.47 14.02
CA VAL A 405 -8.81 13.73 13.09
C VAL A 405 -9.98 14.64 12.73
N PRO A 406 -10.21 14.95 11.45
CA PRO A 406 -11.34 15.75 11.01
C PRO A 406 -12.66 15.10 11.43
N ALA A 407 -13.63 15.92 11.84
CA ALA A 407 -14.98 15.43 12.09
C ALA A 407 -15.56 14.74 10.84
N PRO A 408 -16.42 13.72 10.99
CA PRO A 408 -17.13 13.15 9.86
C PRO A 408 -17.87 14.27 9.11
N THR A 409 -17.71 14.33 7.80
CA THR A 409 -18.48 15.27 6.98
C THR A 409 -19.96 14.90 7.14
N PRO A 410 -20.83 15.81 7.60
CA PRO A 410 -22.25 15.55 7.66
C PRO A 410 -22.72 15.08 6.27
N ARG A 411 -23.52 14.01 6.20
CA ARG A 411 -24.19 13.66 4.96
C ARG A 411 -24.97 14.90 4.53
N ARG A 412 -24.66 15.42 3.36
CA ARG A 412 -25.52 16.46 2.75
C ARG A 412 -26.95 15.88 2.77
N PRO A 413 -27.93 16.57 3.34
CA PRO A 413 -29.31 16.15 3.20
C PRO A 413 -29.58 15.91 1.72
N ALA A 414 -30.34 14.87 1.39
CA ALA A 414 -30.86 14.72 0.03
C ALA A 414 -31.47 16.07 -0.37
N PRO A 415 -31.23 16.58 -1.59
CA PRO A 415 -31.89 17.79 -2.04
C PRO A 415 -33.38 17.62 -1.78
N PRO A 416 -34.06 18.62 -1.21
CA PRO A 416 -35.51 18.55 -1.05
C PRO A 416 -36.10 18.22 -2.41
N ASP A 417 -36.98 17.25 -2.44
CA ASP A 417 -37.63 16.75 -3.65
C ASP A 417 -37.95 17.93 -4.55
N ALA A 418 -37.62 17.80 -5.83
CA ALA A 418 -37.90 18.84 -6.83
C ALA A 418 -39.39 19.22 -6.74
N PRO A 419 -39.74 20.52 -6.74
CA PRO A 419 -41.12 20.95 -6.62
C PRO A 419 -41.94 20.38 -7.80
N GLY A 420 -42.76 19.34 -7.52
CA GLY A 420 -43.57 18.67 -8.55
C GLY A 420 -44.11 17.28 -8.19
N ALA A 421 -43.65 16.64 -7.13
CA ALA A 421 -44.25 15.40 -6.67
C ALA A 421 -45.50 15.70 -5.83
N GLN A 422 -46.66 15.85 -6.50
CA GLN A 422 -47.96 15.85 -5.83
C GLN A 422 -48.16 14.54 -5.04
N PRO A 423 -48.62 14.59 -3.76
CA PRO A 423 -48.98 13.39 -3.03
C PRO A 423 -50.11 12.67 -3.76
N ARG A 424 -49.89 11.41 -4.11
CA ARG A 424 -50.94 10.55 -4.62
C ARG A 424 -52.04 10.44 -3.57
N SER A 425 -53.21 10.98 -3.88
CA SER A 425 -54.39 10.85 -3.07
C SER A 425 -54.71 9.36 -2.79
N PRO A 426 -55.05 8.96 -1.56
CA PRO A 426 -55.47 7.59 -1.30
C PRO A 426 -56.80 7.30 -2.02
N ALA A 427 -56.78 6.31 -2.90
CA ALA A 427 -57.98 5.81 -3.52
C ALA A 427 -58.90 5.21 -2.44
N THR A 428 -60.02 5.80 -2.27
CA THR A 428 -61.17 5.27 -1.53
C THR A 428 -61.61 3.92 -2.10
N ARG A 429 -61.49 2.87 -1.28
CA ARG A 429 -62.47 1.77 -1.17
C ARG A 429 -62.38 1.17 0.23
#